data_d298f89672b4f7cd490ee5a76268b1dd
#
_entry.id   d298f89672b4f7cd490ee5a76268b1dd
#
_cell.length_a   1.000
_cell.length_b   1.000
_cell.length_c   1.000
_cell.angle_alpha   90.00
_cell.angle_beta   90.00
_cell.angle_gamma   90.00
#
_symmetry.space_group_name_H-M   'P 1'
#
loop_
_entity.id
_entity.type
_entity.pdbx_description
1 polymer ?
#
loop_
_entity_poly.entity_id
_entity_poly.type
_entity_poly.pdbx_seq_one_letter_code
_entity_poly.pdbx_strand_id
1 'polypeptide(L)'
;GMTLEEASKGIVSLPFLSKFERGEHEITSNKFIRLLSRLNISYREFELILGHLEGYSQTAFLQQLSTALVNNDLALLNQLYDDQKILLKQYSDSRFEHNLIIISQYINLLNGLSFEPHKIKKITDYLYRVEEWGEYELVLFGNSLNFIPIEKIYNLSKIAINRSAIFSKSPKHVNELSIIIGNIIHTLIENEHFDGLNNLFIQAENLLSGTDNFAEINRINFYKGIYLLVQGNYDKGLSISQQAISILNQMRRPDLAREYKDFLDQYIER
;
A
#
# COMPACT_ATOMS: atom_id res chain seq x y z
N GLY A 1 -26.36 -17.02 -20.76
CA GLY A 1 -26.61 -15.81 -20.02
C GLY A 1 -27.95 -15.91 -19.29
N MET A 2 -28.10 -15.16 -18.22
CA MET A 2 -29.33 -15.07 -17.43
C MET A 2 -30.25 -14.01 -18.07
N THR A 3 -31.56 -14.28 -18.13
CA THR A 3 -32.54 -13.30 -18.62
C THR A 3 -32.81 -12.22 -17.57
N LEU A 4 -33.34 -11.09 -17.97
CA LEU A 4 -33.74 -10.00 -17.05
C LEU A 4 -34.79 -10.45 -16.03
N GLU A 5 -35.68 -11.33 -16.44
CA GLU A 5 -36.71 -11.92 -15.57
C GLU A 5 -36.08 -12.78 -14.46
N GLU A 6 -35.15 -13.67 -14.83
CA GLU A 6 -34.39 -14.48 -13.86
C GLU A 6 -33.55 -13.65 -12.92
N ALA A 7 -32.89 -12.63 -13.43
CA ALA A 7 -32.06 -11.72 -12.64
C ALA A 7 -32.88 -10.90 -11.63
N SER A 8 -34.06 -10.39 -12.05
CA SER A 8 -34.92 -9.53 -11.22
C SER A 8 -35.69 -10.28 -10.13
N LYS A 9 -35.99 -11.57 -10.32
CA LYS A 9 -36.91 -12.37 -9.51
C LYS A 9 -36.60 -12.28 -8.00
N GLY A 10 -37.55 -11.75 -7.23
CA GLY A 10 -37.43 -11.61 -5.77
C GLY A 10 -36.48 -10.53 -5.28
N ILE A 11 -35.95 -9.71 -6.18
CA ILE A 11 -35.07 -8.55 -5.85
C ILE A 11 -35.73 -7.24 -6.24
N VAL A 12 -36.12 -7.10 -7.50
CA VAL A 12 -36.83 -5.97 -8.08
C VAL A 12 -37.85 -6.45 -9.11
N SER A 13 -38.72 -5.56 -9.59
CA SER A 13 -39.59 -5.91 -10.73
C SER A 13 -38.82 -5.89 -12.05
N LEU A 14 -39.22 -6.69 -13.02
CA LEU A 14 -38.63 -6.71 -14.35
C LEU A 14 -38.58 -5.32 -15.01
N PRO A 15 -39.68 -4.51 -15.00
CA PRO A 15 -39.64 -3.15 -15.55
C PRO A 15 -38.66 -2.24 -14.81
N PHE A 16 -38.50 -2.39 -13.50
CA PHE A 16 -37.54 -1.64 -12.72
C PHE A 16 -36.10 -1.97 -13.13
N LEU A 17 -35.77 -3.28 -13.24
CA LEU A 17 -34.43 -3.70 -13.65
C LEU A 17 -34.09 -3.17 -15.05
N SER A 18 -35.04 -3.29 -15.99
CA SER A 18 -34.86 -2.76 -17.34
C SER A 18 -34.61 -1.26 -17.37
N LYS A 19 -35.29 -0.46 -16.55
CA LYS A 19 -35.06 0.99 -16.42
C LYS A 19 -33.72 1.30 -15.77
N PHE A 20 -33.32 0.52 -14.74
CA PHE A 20 -32.03 0.66 -14.10
C PHE A 20 -30.87 0.42 -15.10
N GLU A 21 -30.95 -0.65 -15.91
CA GLU A 21 -29.92 -0.93 -16.93
C GLU A 21 -29.82 0.16 -18.02
N ARG A 22 -30.89 0.89 -18.29
CA ARG A 22 -30.85 2.06 -19.16
C ARG A 22 -30.43 3.35 -18.50
N GLY A 23 -30.09 3.32 -17.18
CA GLY A 23 -29.71 4.51 -16.42
C GLY A 23 -30.89 5.45 -16.08
N GLU A 24 -32.15 5.00 -16.23
CA GLU A 24 -33.36 5.79 -15.95
C GLU A 24 -33.78 5.74 -14.47
N HIS A 25 -33.24 4.82 -13.69
CA HIS A 25 -33.54 4.65 -12.28
C HIS A 25 -32.30 4.32 -11.47
N GLU A 26 -32.27 4.83 -10.25
CA GLU A 26 -31.27 4.45 -9.24
C GLU A 26 -31.73 3.20 -8.48
N ILE A 27 -30.79 2.45 -7.95
CA ILE A 27 -31.02 1.25 -7.15
C ILE A 27 -30.36 1.41 -5.77
N THR A 28 -31.02 0.87 -4.73
CA THR A 28 -30.38 0.84 -3.40
C THR A 28 -29.22 -0.16 -3.37
N SER A 29 -28.17 0.14 -2.60
CA SER A 29 -26.98 -0.73 -2.46
C SER A 29 -27.33 -2.18 -2.10
N ASN A 30 -28.30 -2.39 -1.22
CA ASN A 30 -28.74 -3.74 -0.84
C ASN A 30 -29.29 -4.53 -2.04
N LYS A 31 -30.17 -3.91 -2.84
CA LYS A 31 -30.73 -4.55 -4.04
C LYS A 31 -29.65 -4.79 -5.09
N PHE A 32 -28.72 -3.85 -5.24
CA PHE A 32 -27.61 -3.96 -6.16
C PHE A 32 -26.67 -5.13 -5.79
N ILE A 33 -26.27 -5.25 -4.51
CA ILE A 33 -25.46 -6.37 -4.02
C ILE A 33 -26.17 -7.71 -4.26
N ARG A 34 -27.49 -7.78 -4.06
CA ARG A 34 -28.27 -9.00 -4.34
C ARG A 34 -28.31 -9.33 -5.83
N LEU A 35 -28.33 -8.34 -6.72
CA LEU A 35 -28.22 -8.57 -8.17
C LEU A 35 -26.84 -9.09 -8.53
N LEU A 36 -25.75 -8.48 -8.04
CA LEU A 36 -24.39 -8.98 -8.25
C LEU A 36 -24.26 -10.45 -7.79
N SER A 37 -24.75 -10.76 -6.60
CA SER A 37 -24.75 -12.12 -6.06
C SER A 37 -25.54 -13.09 -6.95
N ARG A 38 -26.69 -12.68 -7.50
CA ARG A 38 -27.49 -13.48 -8.42
C ARG A 38 -26.76 -13.77 -9.73
N LEU A 39 -25.97 -12.80 -10.21
CA LEU A 39 -25.15 -12.92 -11.41
C LEU A 39 -23.82 -13.66 -11.17
N ASN A 40 -23.55 -14.07 -9.94
CA ASN A 40 -22.26 -14.62 -9.48
C ASN A 40 -21.08 -13.65 -9.74
N ILE A 41 -21.34 -12.36 -9.67
CA ILE A 41 -20.32 -11.32 -9.77
C ILE A 41 -19.95 -10.89 -8.35
N SER A 42 -18.68 -11.02 -8.00
CA SER A 42 -18.16 -10.47 -6.75
C SER A 42 -18.09 -8.93 -6.83
N TYR A 43 -18.17 -8.27 -5.66
CA TYR A 43 -18.01 -6.81 -5.60
C TYR A 43 -16.65 -6.35 -6.20
N ARG A 44 -15.59 -7.14 -6.01
CA ARG A 44 -14.26 -6.89 -6.56
C ARG A 44 -14.23 -6.95 -8.10
N GLU A 45 -14.92 -7.91 -8.70
CA GLU A 45 -15.03 -7.99 -10.17
C GLU A 45 -15.80 -6.78 -10.72
N PHE A 46 -16.88 -6.39 -10.00
CA PHE A 46 -17.62 -5.19 -10.36
C PHE A 46 -16.77 -3.91 -10.27
N GLU A 47 -15.98 -3.76 -9.20
CA GLU A 47 -15.06 -2.64 -9.01
C GLU A 47 -14.02 -2.56 -10.14
N LEU A 48 -13.46 -3.69 -10.58
CA LEU A 48 -12.54 -3.74 -11.71
C LEU A 48 -13.20 -3.29 -13.02
N ILE A 49 -14.45 -3.67 -13.26
CA ILE A 49 -15.23 -3.25 -14.43
C ILE A 49 -15.49 -1.73 -14.37
N LEU A 50 -15.88 -1.21 -13.22
CA LEU A 50 -16.12 0.23 -13.02
C LEU A 50 -14.87 1.05 -13.22
N GLY A 51 -13.74 0.62 -12.67
CA GLY A 51 -12.46 1.33 -12.80
C GLY A 51 -12.02 1.52 -14.26
N HIS A 52 -12.44 0.62 -15.16
CA HIS A 52 -12.23 0.77 -16.60
C HIS A 52 -13.21 1.78 -17.25
N LEU A 53 -14.38 1.97 -16.68
CA LEU A 53 -15.44 2.82 -17.26
C LEU A 53 -15.35 4.30 -16.81
N GLU A 54 -14.95 4.55 -15.58
CA GLU A 54 -14.95 5.91 -15.00
C GLU A 54 -13.68 6.72 -15.30
N GLY A 55 -12.69 6.14 -15.99
CA GLY A 55 -11.45 6.83 -16.40
C GLY A 55 -10.56 7.32 -15.24
N TYR A 56 -10.98 7.14 -13.99
CA TYR A 56 -10.21 7.43 -12.79
C TYR A 56 -10.24 6.25 -11.83
N SER A 57 -9.07 5.76 -11.48
CA SER A 57 -8.89 4.73 -10.46
C SER A 57 -7.66 5.07 -9.60
N GLN A 58 -7.82 5.05 -8.28
CA GLN A 58 -6.68 5.22 -7.36
C GLN A 58 -5.61 4.15 -7.60
N THR A 59 -6.03 2.93 -7.93
CA THR A 59 -5.10 1.84 -8.27
C THR A 59 -4.31 2.16 -9.54
N ALA A 60 -4.97 2.66 -10.61
CA ALA A 60 -4.28 3.06 -11.84
C ALA A 60 -3.31 4.22 -11.59
N PHE A 61 -3.70 5.21 -10.79
CA PHE A 61 -2.83 6.30 -10.37
C PHE A 61 -1.57 5.77 -9.66
N LEU A 62 -1.72 4.88 -8.69
CA LEU A 62 -0.60 4.32 -7.94
C LEU A 62 0.34 3.48 -8.81
N GLN A 63 -0.20 2.76 -9.80
CA GLN A 63 0.62 2.03 -10.79
C GLN A 63 1.45 2.98 -11.66
N GLN A 64 0.84 4.06 -12.14
CA GLN A 64 1.54 5.07 -12.93
C GLN A 64 2.59 5.81 -12.09
N LEU A 65 2.27 6.16 -10.85
CA LEU A 65 3.21 6.75 -9.89
C LEU A 65 4.42 5.83 -9.68
N SER A 66 4.18 4.55 -9.40
CA SER A 66 5.25 3.56 -9.24
C SER A 66 6.12 3.45 -10.49
N THR A 67 5.50 3.43 -11.69
CA THR A 67 6.23 3.39 -12.96
C THR A 67 7.11 4.64 -13.14
N ALA A 68 6.56 5.82 -12.84
CA ALA A 68 7.30 7.08 -12.93
C ALA A 68 8.50 7.10 -11.98
N LEU A 69 8.34 6.58 -10.75
CA LEU A 69 9.39 6.55 -9.75
C LEU A 69 10.52 5.58 -10.11
N VAL A 70 10.18 4.36 -10.55
CA VAL A 70 11.17 3.36 -10.97
C VAL A 70 12.02 3.87 -12.14
N ASN A 71 11.41 4.62 -13.06
CA ASN A 71 12.09 5.14 -14.25
C ASN A 71 12.67 6.56 -14.05
N ASN A 72 12.52 7.17 -12.88
CA ASN A 72 12.85 8.59 -12.64
C ASN A 72 12.22 9.54 -13.67
N ASP A 73 10.97 9.25 -14.08
CA ASP A 73 10.27 9.95 -15.16
C ASP A 73 9.57 11.22 -14.65
N LEU A 74 10.30 12.33 -14.69
CA LEU A 74 9.77 13.65 -14.30
C LEU A 74 8.62 14.11 -15.22
N ALA A 75 8.60 13.71 -16.49
CA ALA A 75 7.53 14.12 -17.40
C ALA A 75 6.21 13.46 -17.01
N LEU A 76 6.24 12.15 -16.72
CA LEU A 76 5.07 11.42 -16.22
C LEU A 76 4.62 11.94 -14.84
N LEU A 77 5.54 12.25 -13.92
CA LEU A 77 5.18 12.84 -12.63
C LEU A 77 4.48 14.20 -12.78
N ASN A 78 4.96 15.07 -13.67
CA ASN A 78 4.29 16.35 -13.94
C ASN A 78 2.91 16.16 -14.57
N GLN A 79 2.76 15.21 -15.51
CA GLN A 79 1.46 14.87 -16.07
C GLN A 79 0.50 14.38 -14.98
N LEU A 80 0.92 13.45 -14.14
CA LEU A 80 0.11 12.95 -13.02
C LEU A 80 -0.29 14.08 -12.06
N TYR A 81 0.61 15.03 -11.79
CA TYR A 81 0.32 16.18 -10.97
C TYR A 81 -0.81 17.05 -11.56
N ASP A 82 -0.74 17.35 -12.86
CA ASP A 82 -1.75 18.15 -13.53
C ASP A 82 -3.11 17.43 -13.59
N ASP A 83 -3.11 16.11 -13.85
CA ASP A 83 -4.32 15.29 -13.83
C ASP A 83 -4.97 15.29 -12.44
N GLN A 84 -4.22 15.11 -11.36
CA GLN A 84 -4.73 15.16 -9.99
C GLN A 84 -5.28 16.55 -9.64
N LYS A 85 -4.68 17.63 -10.17
CA LYS A 85 -5.14 19.00 -9.96
C LYS A 85 -6.50 19.26 -10.62
N ILE A 86 -6.72 18.70 -11.81
CA ILE A 86 -8.03 18.75 -12.51
C ILE A 86 -9.07 18.00 -11.68
N LEU A 87 -8.75 16.77 -11.24
CA LEU A 87 -9.64 15.94 -10.45
C LEU A 87 -10.00 16.58 -9.11
N LEU A 88 -9.03 17.21 -8.43
CA LEU A 88 -9.30 17.95 -7.18
C LEU A 88 -10.31 19.09 -7.39
N LYS A 89 -10.19 19.82 -8.50
CA LYS A 89 -11.16 20.88 -8.82
C LYS A 89 -12.55 20.33 -9.14
N GLN A 90 -12.62 19.17 -9.80
CA GLN A 90 -13.88 18.57 -10.22
C GLN A 90 -14.63 17.92 -9.06
N TYR A 91 -13.93 17.19 -8.20
CA TYR A 91 -14.55 16.33 -7.19
C TYR A 91 -14.40 16.84 -5.75
N SER A 92 -13.48 17.80 -5.49
CA SER A 92 -13.18 18.34 -4.14
C SER A 92 -12.87 17.26 -3.09
N ASP A 93 -12.29 16.13 -3.52
CA ASP A 93 -11.95 14.99 -2.67
C ASP A 93 -10.51 15.12 -2.17
N SER A 94 -10.31 14.93 -0.86
CA SER A 94 -9.00 15.04 -0.19
C SER A 94 -7.96 14.05 -0.70
N ARG A 95 -8.38 12.94 -1.32
CA ARG A 95 -7.46 11.97 -1.95
C ARG A 95 -6.59 12.63 -3.01
N PHE A 96 -7.17 13.50 -3.83
CA PHE A 96 -6.43 14.22 -4.86
C PHE A 96 -5.46 15.23 -4.28
N GLU A 97 -5.79 15.87 -3.14
CA GLU A 97 -4.85 16.74 -2.42
C GLU A 97 -3.66 15.93 -1.88
N HIS A 98 -3.91 14.77 -1.27
CA HIS A 98 -2.84 13.88 -0.79
C HIS A 98 -1.96 13.38 -1.93
N ASN A 99 -2.54 12.97 -3.06
CA ASN A 99 -1.80 12.58 -4.25
C ASN A 99 -0.89 13.71 -4.76
N LEU A 100 -1.42 14.94 -4.84
CA LEU A 100 -0.64 16.13 -5.24
C LEU A 100 0.54 16.39 -4.29
N ILE A 101 0.32 16.24 -2.99
CA ILE A 101 1.40 16.38 -2.00
C ILE A 101 2.51 15.36 -2.28
N ILE A 102 2.16 14.07 -2.39
CA ILE A 102 3.12 12.99 -2.65
C ILE A 102 3.89 13.24 -3.93
N ILE A 103 3.20 13.49 -5.06
CA ILE A 103 3.86 13.74 -6.34
C ILE A 103 4.81 14.94 -6.23
N SER A 104 4.40 16.04 -5.59
CA SER A 104 5.24 17.23 -5.45
C SER A 104 6.52 16.95 -4.67
N GLN A 105 6.47 16.07 -3.64
CA GLN A 105 7.68 15.70 -2.89
C GLN A 105 8.63 14.83 -3.74
N TYR A 106 8.09 13.91 -4.55
CA TYR A 106 8.92 13.11 -5.46
C TYR A 106 9.53 13.97 -6.58
N ILE A 107 8.78 14.93 -7.12
CA ILE A 107 9.33 15.91 -8.09
C ILE A 107 10.48 16.70 -7.43
N ASN A 108 10.30 17.16 -6.20
CA ASN A 108 11.36 17.86 -5.47
C ASN A 108 12.58 16.97 -5.27
N LEU A 109 12.38 15.71 -4.86
CA LEU A 109 13.46 14.73 -4.66
C LEU A 109 14.28 14.53 -5.93
N LEU A 110 13.62 14.28 -7.08
CA LEU A 110 14.31 14.05 -8.35
C LEU A 110 15.02 15.30 -8.88
N ASN A 111 14.58 16.49 -8.49
CA ASN A 111 15.25 17.77 -8.83
C ASN A 111 16.31 18.17 -7.79
N GLY A 112 16.59 17.35 -6.78
CA GLY A 112 17.54 17.69 -5.71
C GLY A 112 17.09 18.83 -4.80
N LEU A 113 15.78 19.08 -4.73
CA LEU A 113 15.18 20.11 -3.89
C LEU A 113 14.76 19.54 -2.53
N SER A 114 14.68 20.40 -1.53
CA SER A 114 14.24 20.04 -0.19
C SER A 114 12.74 19.70 -0.18
N PHE A 115 12.35 18.80 0.73
CA PHE A 115 10.95 18.49 0.99
C PHE A 115 10.23 19.68 1.62
N GLU A 116 8.90 19.70 1.46
CA GLU A 116 8.02 20.75 2.00
C GLU A 116 7.30 20.23 3.28
N PRO A 117 7.89 20.42 4.48
CA PRO A 117 7.39 19.84 5.72
C PRO A 117 5.94 20.21 6.03
N HIS A 118 5.51 21.41 5.64
CA HIS A 118 4.14 21.88 5.86
C HIS A 118 3.10 21.08 5.04
N LYS A 119 3.47 20.60 3.84
CA LYS A 119 2.64 19.73 3.02
C LYS A 119 2.56 18.32 3.64
N ILE A 120 3.70 17.78 4.05
CA ILE A 120 3.74 16.46 4.72
C ILE A 120 2.96 16.48 6.03
N LYS A 121 2.99 17.61 6.74
CA LYS A 121 2.17 17.77 7.95
C LYS A 121 0.67 17.55 7.69
N LYS A 122 0.13 17.95 6.54
CA LYS A 122 -1.27 17.69 6.21
C LYS A 122 -1.58 16.19 6.15
N ILE A 123 -0.69 15.40 5.54
CA ILE A 123 -0.83 13.93 5.49
C ILE A 123 -0.73 13.34 6.89
N THR A 124 0.27 13.71 7.68
CA THR A 124 0.43 13.18 9.03
C THR A 124 -0.72 13.58 9.95
N ASP A 125 -1.21 14.81 9.87
CA ASP A 125 -2.39 15.28 10.65
C ASP A 125 -3.65 14.50 10.27
N TYR A 126 -3.84 14.17 8.97
CA TYR A 126 -4.92 13.31 8.52
C TYR A 126 -4.80 11.90 9.13
N LEU A 127 -3.63 11.26 8.98
CA LEU A 127 -3.36 9.92 9.51
C LEU A 127 -3.54 9.83 11.04
N TYR A 128 -3.15 10.85 11.79
CA TYR A 128 -3.40 10.90 13.24
C TYR A 128 -4.87 11.03 13.61
N ARG A 129 -5.69 11.66 12.76
CA ARG A 129 -7.09 11.94 13.04
C ARG A 129 -8.02 10.76 12.71
N VAL A 130 -7.70 9.96 11.66
CA VAL A 130 -8.55 8.84 11.23
C VAL A 130 -8.52 7.72 12.28
N GLU A 131 -9.70 7.31 12.75
CA GLU A 131 -9.83 6.33 13.84
C GLU A 131 -9.59 4.89 13.40
N GLU A 132 -10.02 4.54 12.17
CA GLU A 132 -9.86 3.21 11.57
C GLU A 132 -9.10 3.34 10.25
N TRP A 133 -7.99 2.59 10.11
CA TRP A 133 -7.17 2.62 8.91
C TRP A 133 -7.55 1.48 7.98
N GLY A 134 -8.13 1.85 6.83
CA GLY A 134 -8.34 0.96 5.70
C GLY A 134 -7.14 0.91 4.75
N GLU A 135 -7.39 0.39 3.56
CA GLU A 135 -6.39 0.31 2.47
C GLU A 135 -5.83 1.70 2.11
N TYR A 136 -6.71 2.70 2.09
CA TYR A 136 -6.31 4.05 1.70
C TYR A 136 -5.27 4.66 2.64
N GLU A 137 -5.50 4.60 3.95
CA GLU A 137 -4.58 5.13 4.95
C GLU A 137 -3.25 4.39 4.96
N LEU A 138 -3.28 3.06 4.81
CA LEU A 138 -2.08 2.25 4.72
C LEU A 138 -1.24 2.63 3.50
N VAL A 139 -1.86 2.72 2.33
CA VAL A 139 -1.19 3.11 1.08
C VAL A 139 -0.67 4.54 1.15
N LEU A 140 -1.46 5.48 1.70
CA LEU A 140 -1.04 6.86 1.90
C LEU A 140 0.19 6.94 2.82
N PHE A 141 0.18 6.23 3.93
CA PHE A 141 1.31 6.16 4.84
C PHE A 141 2.55 5.57 4.16
N GLY A 142 2.40 4.42 3.49
CA GLY A 142 3.50 3.75 2.78
C GLY A 142 4.17 4.66 1.74
N ASN A 143 3.39 5.36 0.93
CA ASN A 143 3.92 6.28 -0.09
C ASN A 143 4.50 7.59 0.48
N SER A 144 4.27 7.87 1.75
CA SER A 144 4.75 9.08 2.43
C SER A 144 6.00 8.83 3.30
N LEU A 145 6.43 7.58 3.49
CA LEU A 145 7.51 7.21 4.42
C LEU A 145 8.78 8.01 4.21
N ASN A 146 9.20 8.20 2.96
CA ASN A 146 10.43 8.92 2.61
C ASN A 146 10.42 10.42 2.99
N PHE A 147 9.24 10.95 3.30
CA PHE A 147 9.05 12.38 3.56
C PHE A 147 8.64 12.67 5.00
N ILE A 148 8.22 11.64 5.74
CA ILE A 148 7.83 11.77 7.15
C ILE A 148 9.11 11.80 8.00
N PRO A 149 9.22 12.74 8.97
CA PRO A 149 10.33 12.75 9.92
C PRO A 149 10.45 11.39 10.63
N ILE A 150 11.69 10.88 10.71
CA ILE A 150 11.98 9.52 11.19
C ILE A 150 11.41 9.26 12.60
N GLU A 151 11.41 10.28 13.47
CA GLU A 151 10.90 10.18 14.84
C GLU A 151 9.39 9.94 14.89
N LYS A 152 8.67 10.27 13.81
CA LYS A 152 7.21 10.06 13.72
C LYS A 152 6.85 8.70 13.13
N ILE A 153 7.73 8.10 12.33
CA ILE A 153 7.46 6.85 11.61
C ILE A 153 7.10 5.73 12.59
N TYR A 154 7.90 5.54 13.64
CA TYR A 154 7.62 4.51 14.64
C TYR A 154 6.27 4.70 15.36
N ASN A 155 5.89 5.93 15.69
CA ASN A 155 4.60 6.20 16.31
C ASN A 155 3.44 5.96 15.35
N LEU A 156 3.57 6.38 14.08
CA LEU A 156 2.57 6.11 13.05
C LEU A 156 2.44 4.62 12.73
N SER A 157 3.54 3.85 12.80
CA SER A 157 3.49 2.39 12.60
C SER A 157 2.63 1.70 13.66
N LYS A 158 2.75 2.10 14.94
CA LYS A 158 1.88 1.58 16.01
C LYS A 158 0.42 1.93 15.79
N ILE A 159 0.15 3.13 15.32
CA ILE A 159 -1.20 3.57 14.97
C ILE A 159 -1.74 2.73 13.81
N ALA A 160 -0.97 2.55 12.74
CA ALA A 160 -1.34 1.73 11.60
C ALA A 160 -1.75 0.32 12.03
N ILE A 161 -0.94 -0.35 12.84
CA ILE A 161 -1.21 -1.71 13.30
C ILE A 161 -2.49 -1.76 14.18
N ASN A 162 -2.61 -0.83 15.12
CA ASN A 162 -3.75 -0.83 16.05
C ASN A 162 -5.07 -0.46 15.34
N ARG A 163 -5.06 0.57 14.50
CA ARG A 163 -6.27 1.07 13.84
C ARG A 163 -6.71 0.24 12.64
N SER A 164 -5.84 -0.62 12.09
CA SER A 164 -6.21 -1.56 11.04
C SER A 164 -6.66 -2.93 11.56
N ALA A 165 -6.69 -3.14 12.87
CA ALA A 165 -7.04 -4.43 13.47
C ALA A 165 -8.44 -4.95 13.08
N ILE A 166 -9.39 -4.07 12.78
CA ILE A 166 -10.74 -4.44 12.30
C ILE A 166 -10.68 -5.23 10.98
N PHE A 167 -9.66 -4.99 10.15
CA PHE A 167 -9.46 -5.66 8.88
C PHE A 167 -8.53 -6.87 8.96
N SER A 168 -8.11 -7.30 10.16
CA SER A 168 -7.14 -8.39 10.39
C SER A 168 -7.55 -9.74 9.79
N LYS A 169 -8.84 -9.94 9.50
CA LYS A 169 -9.36 -11.14 8.84
C LYS A 169 -9.31 -11.08 7.31
N SER A 170 -8.95 -9.94 6.72
CA SER A 170 -8.82 -9.77 5.27
C SER A 170 -7.40 -10.13 4.83
N PRO A 171 -7.17 -11.20 4.05
CA PRO A 171 -5.83 -11.55 3.56
C PRO A 171 -5.18 -10.42 2.77
N LYS A 172 -5.96 -9.66 1.98
CA LYS A 172 -5.47 -8.50 1.23
C LYS A 172 -4.92 -7.44 2.19
N HIS A 173 -5.68 -7.09 3.23
CA HIS A 173 -5.29 -6.08 4.20
C HIS A 173 -4.05 -6.50 5.02
N VAL A 174 -4.01 -7.77 5.44
CA VAL A 174 -2.82 -8.35 6.12
C VAL A 174 -1.59 -8.25 5.23
N ASN A 175 -1.72 -8.57 3.95
CA ASN A 175 -0.62 -8.43 2.98
C ASN A 175 -0.15 -6.98 2.85
N GLU A 176 -1.05 -6.02 2.68
CA GLU A 176 -0.71 -4.60 2.56
C GLU A 176 -0.04 -4.07 3.82
N LEU A 177 -0.60 -4.38 4.99
CA LEU A 177 -0.01 -3.98 6.27
C LEU A 177 1.38 -4.58 6.46
N SER A 178 1.60 -5.84 6.08
CA SER A 178 2.91 -6.49 6.18
C SER A 178 3.96 -5.84 5.28
N ILE A 179 3.57 -5.47 4.05
CA ILE A 179 4.44 -4.73 3.12
C ILE A 179 4.86 -3.38 3.73
N ILE A 180 3.90 -2.67 4.32
CA ILE A 180 4.17 -1.36 4.93
C ILE A 180 5.07 -1.50 6.15
N ILE A 181 4.84 -2.48 7.02
CA ILE A 181 5.73 -2.74 8.16
C ILE A 181 7.15 -3.08 7.67
N GLY A 182 7.29 -3.89 6.63
CA GLY A 182 8.58 -4.18 6.02
C GLY A 182 9.29 -2.93 5.48
N ASN A 183 8.55 -2.02 4.83
CA ASN A 183 9.10 -0.73 4.37
C ASN A 183 9.51 0.16 5.55
N ILE A 184 8.71 0.19 6.62
CA ILE A 184 9.05 0.93 7.85
C ILE A 184 10.33 0.39 8.47
N ILE A 185 10.44 -0.93 8.63
CA ILE A 185 11.64 -1.58 9.17
C ILE A 185 12.87 -1.23 8.32
N HIS A 186 12.75 -1.33 6.99
CA HIS A 186 13.81 -0.91 6.07
C HIS A 186 14.23 0.54 6.31
N THR A 187 13.27 1.47 6.28
CA THR A 187 13.51 2.91 6.46
C THR A 187 14.19 3.21 7.81
N LEU A 188 13.75 2.55 8.88
CA LEU A 188 14.33 2.73 10.21
C LEU A 188 15.77 2.20 10.27
N ILE A 189 16.06 1.04 9.67
CA ILE A 189 17.42 0.48 9.60
C ILE A 189 18.32 1.37 8.76
N GLU A 190 17.89 1.79 7.57
CA GLU A 190 18.66 2.64 6.67
C GLU A 190 19.04 3.99 7.30
N ASN A 191 18.17 4.53 8.14
CA ASN A 191 18.41 5.76 8.90
C ASN A 191 19.02 5.53 10.30
N GLU A 192 19.50 4.32 10.59
CA GLU A 192 20.13 3.95 11.87
C GLU A 192 19.25 4.23 13.11
N HIS A 193 17.93 4.18 12.93
CA HIS A 193 16.97 4.40 13.99
C HIS A 193 16.43 3.07 14.53
N PHE A 194 17.09 2.53 15.55
CA PHE A 194 16.84 1.17 16.05
C PHE A 194 15.84 1.09 17.20
N ASP A 195 15.44 2.23 17.76
CA ASP A 195 14.50 2.28 18.87
C ASP A 195 13.13 1.69 18.48
N GLY A 196 12.68 0.71 19.24
CA GLY A 196 11.40 0.04 19.01
C GLY A 196 11.37 -0.99 17.88
N LEU A 197 12.45 -1.17 17.13
CA LEU A 197 12.53 -2.07 15.97
C LEU A 197 12.24 -3.53 16.35
N ASN A 198 12.75 -3.98 17.51
CA ASN A 198 12.46 -5.33 18.01
C ASN A 198 10.95 -5.56 18.17
N ASN A 199 10.21 -4.57 18.64
CA ASN A 199 8.75 -4.68 18.76
C ASN A 199 8.06 -4.75 17.38
N LEU A 200 8.55 -4.01 16.39
CA LEU A 200 8.04 -4.09 15.01
C LEU A 200 8.29 -5.47 14.40
N PHE A 201 9.45 -6.09 14.64
CA PHE A 201 9.70 -7.47 14.22
C PHE A 201 8.71 -8.45 14.83
N ILE A 202 8.45 -8.36 16.13
CA ILE A 202 7.47 -9.22 16.81
C ILE A 202 6.07 -9.02 16.20
N GLN A 203 5.67 -7.78 15.93
CA GLN A 203 4.38 -7.48 15.33
C GLN A 203 4.28 -8.01 13.90
N ALA A 204 5.35 -7.87 13.09
CA ALA A 204 5.41 -8.41 11.72
C ALA A 204 5.33 -9.95 11.73
N GLU A 205 6.05 -10.61 12.61
CA GLU A 205 6.02 -12.06 12.77
C GLU A 205 4.62 -12.56 13.17
N ASN A 206 3.96 -11.88 14.11
CA ASN A 206 2.60 -12.21 14.53
C ASN A 206 1.59 -12.01 13.39
N LEU A 207 1.71 -10.92 12.63
CA LEU A 207 0.84 -10.62 11.50
C LEU A 207 0.98 -11.65 10.38
N LEU A 208 2.21 -12.12 10.12
CA LEU A 208 2.53 -13.07 9.06
C LEU A 208 2.35 -14.53 9.49
N SER A 209 2.15 -14.78 10.78
CA SER A 209 2.00 -16.14 11.31
C SER A 209 0.78 -16.84 10.69
N GLY A 210 1.01 -18.02 10.11
CA GLY A 210 -0.04 -18.81 9.46
C GLY A 210 -0.51 -18.28 8.12
N THR A 211 0.20 -17.31 7.53
CA THR A 211 -0.05 -16.82 6.17
C THR A 211 0.87 -17.50 5.15
N ASP A 212 0.46 -17.48 3.88
CA ASP A 212 1.28 -17.96 2.75
C ASP A 212 2.14 -16.83 2.14
N ASN A 213 2.36 -15.73 2.88
CA ASN A 213 3.10 -14.57 2.39
C ASN A 213 4.62 -14.76 2.55
N PHE A 214 5.16 -15.78 1.89
CA PHE A 214 6.58 -16.16 1.99
C PHE A 214 7.55 -15.05 1.59
N ALA A 215 7.17 -14.18 0.66
CA ALA A 215 8.02 -13.07 0.22
C ALA A 215 8.26 -12.08 1.37
N GLU A 216 7.19 -11.68 2.08
CA GLU A 216 7.30 -10.76 3.21
C GLU A 216 7.97 -11.42 4.43
N ILE A 217 7.68 -12.71 4.70
CA ILE A 217 8.36 -13.47 5.75
C ILE A 217 9.88 -13.46 5.48
N ASN A 218 10.30 -13.73 4.23
CA ASN A 218 11.71 -13.72 3.86
C ASN A 218 12.34 -12.33 4.00
N ARG A 219 11.60 -11.28 3.61
CA ARG A 219 12.04 -9.88 3.74
C ARG A 219 12.22 -9.47 5.20
N ILE A 220 11.26 -9.78 6.05
CA ILE A 220 11.34 -9.49 7.49
C ILE A 220 12.52 -10.26 8.13
N ASN A 221 12.73 -11.53 7.78
CA ASN A 221 13.88 -12.29 8.25
C ASN A 221 15.20 -11.66 7.81
N PHE A 222 15.32 -11.19 6.57
CA PHE A 222 16.49 -10.49 6.10
C PHE A 222 16.81 -9.28 6.97
N TYR A 223 15.86 -8.38 7.18
CA TYR A 223 16.07 -7.18 8.00
C TYR A 223 16.31 -7.52 9.49
N LYS A 224 15.72 -8.59 9.99
CA LYS A 224 16.01 -9.09 11.34
C LYS A 224 17.47 -9.54 11.46
N GLY A 225 18.01 -10.17 10.41
CA GLY A 225 19.43 -10.49 10.33
C GLY A 225 20.32 -9.25 10.38
N ILE A 226 20.01 -8.20 9.58
CA ILE A 226 20.73 -6.91 9.62
C ILE A 226 20.66 -6.29 11.02
N TYR A 227 19.46 -6.24 11.62
CA TYR A 227 19.30 -5.72 12.97
C TYR A 227 20.17 -6.46 14.01
N LEU A 228 20.26 -7.78 13.92
CA LEU A 228 21.12 -8.59 14.81
C LEU A 228 22.61 -8.29 14.62
N LEU A 229 23.09 -8.04 13.38
CA LEU A 229 24.46 -7.59 13.12
C LEU A 229 24.73 -6.28 13.86
N VAL A 230 23.86 -5.30 13.73
CA VAL A 230 24.01 -4.00 14.39
C VAL A 230 23.97 -4.13 15.93
N GLN A 231 23.24 -5.10 16.46
CA GLN A 231 23.20 -5.40 17.91
C GLN A 231 24.39 -6.22 18.42
N GLY A 232 25.38 -6.49 17.56
CA GLY A 232 26.58 -7.27 17.93
C GLY A 232 26.39 -8.78 17.89
N ASN A 233 25.25 -9.28 17.46
CA ASN A 233 24.97 -10.73 17.27
C ASN A 233 25.41 -11.17 15.85
N TYR A 234 26.71 -11.00 15.56
CA TYR A 234 27.25 -11.05 14.22
C TYR A 234 26.97 -12.37 13.49
N ASP A 235 27.37 -13.51 14.06
CA ASP A 235 27.23 -14.83 13.41
C ASP A 235 25.78 -15.18 13.10
N LYS A 236 24.87 -14.90 14.04
CA LYS A 236 23.45 -15.16 13.87
C LYS A 236 22.82 -14.23 12.83
N GLY A 237 23.17 -12.94 12.88
CA GLY A 237 22.68 -11.95 11.94
C GLY A 237 23.10 -12.27 10.51
N LEU A 238 24.38 -12.58 10.31
CA LEU A 238 24.94 -12.96 9.02
C LEU A 238 24.27 -14.22 8.47
N SER A 239 24.12 -15.26 9.29
CA SER A 239 23.47 -16.52 8.90
C SER A 239 22.05 -16.31 8.41
N ILE A 240 21.24 -15.54 9.15
CA ILE A 240 19.84 -15.28 8.78
C ILE A 240 19.75 -14.46 7.49
N SER A 241 20.57 -13.41 7.33
CA SER A 241 20.57 -12.58 6.13
C SER A 241 21.00 -13.35 4.89
N GLN A 242 22.05 -14.17 5.00
CA GLN A 242 22.52 -15.03 3.90
C GLN A 242 21.49 -16.10 3.53
N GLN A 243 20.78 -16.66 4.50
CA GLN A 243 19.70 -17.60 4.23
C GLN A 243 18.58 -16.93 3.44
N ALA A 244 18.19 -15.71 3.79
CA ALA A 244 17.16 -14.95 3.05
C ALA A 244 17.58 -14.70 1.60
N ILE A 245 18.86 -14.35 1.35
CA ILE A 245 19.41 -14.17 0.01
C ILE A 245 19.40 -15.49 -0.78
N SER A 246 19.76 -16.61 -0.12
CA SER A 246 19.73 -17.93 -0.72
C SER A 246 18.33 -18.34 -1.17
N ILE A 247 17.31 -18.05 -0.36
CA ILE A 247 15.90 -18.30 -0.70
C ILE A 247 15.51 -17.52 -1.97
N LEU A 248 15.88 -16.25 -2.09
CA LEU A 248 15.59 -15.44 -3.30
C LEU A 248 16.23 -16.05 -4.55
N ASN A 249 17.45 -16.55 -4.48
CA ASN A 249 18.11 -17.23 -5.59
C ASN A 249 17.37 -18.53 -5.98
N GLN A 250 16.93 -19.32 -5.00
CA GLN A 250 16.13 -20.53 -5.24
C GLN A 250 14.77 -20.20 -5.87
N MET A 251 14.17 -19.07 -5.50
CA MET A 251 12.93 -18.54 -6.08
C MET A 251 13.14 -17.87 -7.45
N ARG A 252 14.33 -17.93 -8.03
CA ARG A 252 14.71 -17.31 -9.31
C ARG A 252 14.51 -15.79 -9.33
N ARG A 253 14.81 -15.14 -8.22
CA ARG A 253 14.82 -13.67 -8.07
C ARG A 253 16.23 -13.14 -7.83
N PRO A 254 17.17 -13.32 -8.82
CA PRO A 254 18.57 -12.89 -8.68
C PRO A 254 18.70 -11.36 -8.60
N ASP A 255 17.74 -10.62 -9.13
CA ASP A 255 17.59 -9.18 -9.01
C ASP A 255 17.51 -8.75 -7.53
N LEU A 256 16.51 -9.26 -6.81
CA LEU A 256 16.34 -8.99 -5.37
C LEU A 256 17.46 -9.59 -4.50
N ALA A 257 17.97 -10.75 -4.88
CA ALA A 257 19.10 -11.37 -4.16
C ALA A 257 20.35 -10.48 -4.20
N ARG A 258 20.59 -9.77 -5.31
CA ARG A 258 21.67 -8.80 -5.45
C ARG A 258 21.43 -7.57 -4.58
N GLU A 259 20.23 -6.99 -4.65
CA GLU A 259 19.86 -5.85 -3.80
C GLU A 259 20.06 -6.16 -2.32
N TYR A 260 19.61 -7.34 -1.86
CA TYR A 260 19.79 -7.76 -0.47
C TYR A 260 21.27 -7.96 -0.12
N LYS A 261 22.06 -8.51 -1.04
CA LYS A 261 23.49 -8.67 -0.84
C LYS A 261 24.18 -7.31 -0.70
N ASP A 262 23.94 -6.40 -1.63
CA ASP A 262 24.53 -5.06 -1.64
C ASP A 262 24.14 -4.28 -0.36
N PHE A 263 22.91 -4.48 0.13
CA PHE A 263 22.48 -3.91 1.41
C PHE A 263 23.19 -4.56 2.60
N LEU A 264 23.32 -5.88 2.64
CA LEU A 264 24.02 -6.62 3.70
C LEU A 264 25.49 -6.21 3.79
N ASP A 265 26.19 -6.09 2.65
CA ASP A 265 27.62 -5.75 2.58
C ASP A 265 27.91 -4.40 3.27
N GLN A 266 26.99 -3.42 3.24
CA GLN A 266 27.12 -2.15 3.96
C GLN A 266 27.20 -2.29 5.48
N TYR A 267 26.68 -3.40 6.05
CA TYR A 267 26.65 -3.66 7.50
C TYR A 267 27.73 -4.67 7.94
N ILE A 268 28.36 -5.38 7.01
CA ILE A 268 29.49 -6.29 7.29
C ILE A 268 30.81 -5.51 7.32
N GLU A 269 30.94 -4.48 6.50
CA GLU A 269 32.16 -3.67 6.38
C GLU A 269 32.32 -2.62 7.50
N ARG A 270 31.33 -2.46 8.35
CA ARG A 270 31.34 -1.57 9.54
C ARG A 270 31.83 -2.31 10.78
#